data_02fec79cca0ea45d1d4989fadc11ea03
#
_entry.id   02fec79cca0ea45d1d4989fadc11ea03
#
_cell.length_a   1.000
_cell.length_b   1.000
_cell.length_c   1.000
_cell.angle_alpha   90.00
_cell.angle_beta   90.00
_cell.angle_gamma   90.00
#
_symmetry.space_group_name_H-M   'P 1'
#
loop_
_entity.id
_entity.type
_entity.pdbx_description
1 polymer ?
#
loop_
_entity_poly.entity_id
_entity_poly.type
_entity_poly.pdbx_seq_one_letter_code
_entity_poly.pdbx_strand_id
1 'polypeptide(L)'
;MDTLCTTLRTSALHFATRGWHVFPIAPGAKKPPVIDRWETQASTDPDQIHHWWRDIPYSVGIATGPSGLVVVDLDTVKSGQTVPTRWATLGIGCGAAVLRALAHQQGTTITPTFAATTPSGGWTCTTRPRPGRRCATPRP
;
A
#
# COMPACT_ATOMS: atom_id res chain seq x y z
N MET A 1 11.85 21.01 17.01
CA MET A 1 10.79 20.21 16.32
C MET A 1 11.54 19.16 15.52
N ASP A 2 11.29 17.88 15.76
CA ASP A 2 12.01 16.79 15.09
C ASP A 2 11.68 16.80 13.59
N THR A 3 12.70 16.90 12.75
CA THR A 3 12.58 16.93 11.28
C THR A 3 11.82 15.70 10.77
N LEU A 4 12.03 14.53 11.39
CA LEU A 4 11.36 13.29 11.00
C LEU A 4 9.86 13.35 11.30
N CYS A 5 9.46 13.86 12.45
CA CYS A 5 8.05 14.02 12.81
C CYS A 5 7.33 14.95 11.81
N THR A 6 7.98 16.05 11.44
CA THR A 6 7.45 17.00 10.43
C THR A 6 7.30 16.34 9.06
N THR A 7 8.29 15.55 8.63
CA THR A 7 8.26 14.85 7.33
C THR A 7 7.14 13.82 7.28
N LEU A 8 6.98 13.00 8.32
CA LEU A 8 5.94 11.97 8.40
C LEU A 8 4.54 12.59 8.46
N ARG A 9 4.36 13.65 9.23
CA ARG A 9 3.11 14.43 9.28
C ARG A 9 2.75 15.02 7.90
N THR A 10 3.72 15.62 7.22
CA THR A 10 3.52 16.16 5.86
C THR A 10 3.10 15.05 4.88
N SER A 11 3.73 13.88 4.98
CA SER A 11 3.36 12.73 4.16
C SER A 11 1.94 12.24 4.45
N ALA A 12 1.55 12.16 5.73
CA ALA A 12 0.20 11.77 6.13
C ALA A 12 -0.85 12.76 5.59
N LEU A 13 -0.61 14.06 5.73
CA LEU A 13 -1.48 15.11 5.18
C LEU A 13 -1.58 15.02 3.65
N HIS A 14 -0.46 14.77 2.96
CA HIS A 14 -0.46 14.59 1.51
C HIS A 14 -1.32 13.39 1.07
N PHE A 15 -1.29 12.28 1.78
CA PHE A 15 -2.18 11.15 1.49
C PHE A 15 -3.64 11.50 1.78
N ALA A 16 -3.91 12.22 2.87
CA ALA A 16 -5.25 12.68 3.23
C ALA A 16 -5.87 13.59 2.17
N THR A 17 -5.10 14.50 1.54
CA THR A 17 -5.60 15.34 0.43
C THR A 17 -6.02 14.54 -0.80
N ARG A 18 -5.55 13.29 -0.94
CA ARG A 18 -5.97 12.35 -1.98
C ARG A 18 -7.23 11.55 -1.59
N GLY A 19 -7.79 11.81 -0.42
CA GLY A 19 -8.90 11.05 0.15
C GLY A 19 -8.48 9.69 0.72
N TRP A 20 -7.20 9.51 1.07
CA TRP A 20 -6.70 8.28 1.68
C TRP A 20 -6.72 8.43 3.20
N HIS A 21 -7.42 7.52 3.85
CA HIS A 21 -7.55 7.50 5.30
C HIS A 21 -6.27 6.98 5.92
N VAL A 22 -5.62 7.83 6.72
CA VAL A 22 -4.35 7.50 7.38
C VAL A 22 -4.55 7.20 8.85
N PHE A 23 -3.62 6.45 9.44
CA PHE A 23 -3.55 6.17 10.87
C PHE A 23 -2.10 5.98 11.32
N PRO A 24 -1.78 6.24 12.61
CA PRO A 24 -0.44 6.10 13.14
C PRO A 24 -0.09 4.64 13.43
N ILE A 25 1.14 4.26 13.08
CA ILE A 25 1.77 2.98 13.40
C ILE A 25 3.01 3.28 14.26
N ALA A 26 3.43 2.36 15.10
CA ALA A 26 4.62 2.50 15.93
C ALA A 26 5.83 3.01 15.13
N PRO A 27 6.66 3.91 15.67
CA PRO A 27 7.77 4.52 14.97
C PRO A 27 8.72 3.50 14.35
N GLY A 28 9.04 3.67 13.05
CA GLY A 28 9.96 2.78 12.32
C GLY A 28 9.43 1.36 12.09
N ALA A 29 8.20 1.06 12.47
CA ALA A 29 7.61 -0.28 12.38
C ALA A 29 6.55 -0.36 11.27
N LYS A 30 6.17 -1.61 10.92
CA LYS A 30 5.01 -1.90 10.06
C LYS A 30 3.74 -2.20 10.88
N LYS A 31 3.89 -2.47 12.16
CA LYS A 31 2.82 -2.79 13.13
C LYS A 31 3.39 -2.73 14.56
N PRO A 32 2.59 -2.63 15.62
CA PRO A 32 1.12 -2.49 15.56
C PRO A 32 0.67 -1.08 15.21
N PRO A 33 -0.61 -0.88 14.84
CA PRO A 33 -1.27 0.42 14.90
C PRO A 33 -1.23 0.97 16.34
N VAL A 34 -1.16 2.28 16.47
CA VAL A 34 -1.11 2.95 17.80
C VAL A 34 -2.52 3.25 18.32
N ILE A 35 -3.50 3.24 17.43
CA ILE A 35 -4.91 3.47 17.75
C ILE A 35 -5.71 2.17 17.65
N ASP A 36 -6.69 2.03 18.54
CA ASP A 36 -7.64 0.93 18.47
C ASP A 36 -8.57 1.09 17.27
N ARG A 37 -9.08 -0.04 16.76
CA ARG A 37 -10.04 -0.05 15.63
C ARG A 37 -9.61 0.87 14.47
N TRP A 38 -8.33 0.83 14.11
CA TRP A 38 -7.74 1.67 13.08
C TRP A 38 -8.52 1.59 11.74
N GLU A 39 -9.19 0.49 11.44
CA GLU A 39 -10.01 0.29 10.23
C GLU A 39 -11.15 1.31 10.14
N THR A 40 -11.68 1.74 11.27
CA THR A 40 -12.79 2.69 11.36
C THR A 40 -12.38 4.07 11.85
N GLN A 41 -11.24 4.18 12.54
CA GLN A 41 -10.73 5.44 13.08
C GLN A 41 -9.72 6.15 12.17
N ALA A 42 -9.21 5.46 11.13
CA ALA A 42 -8.37 6.10 10.14
C ALA A 42 -9.08 7.33 9.54
N SER A 43 -8.35 8.42 9.34
CA SER A 43 -8.95 9.72 9.05
C SER A 43 -8.27 10.43 7.89
N THR A 44 -9.03 11.30 7.24
CA THR A 44 -8.52 12.31 6.29
C THR A 44 -8.55 13.72 6.89
N ASP A 45 -9.01 13.84 8.15
CA ASP A 45 -9.12 15.12 8.86
C ASP A 45 -7.72 15.66 9.20
N PRO A 46 -7.34 16.86 8.72
CA PRO A 46 -6.05 17.45 9.00
C PRO A 46 -5.80 17.71 10.50
N ASP A 47 -6.81 18.09 11.26
CA ASP A 47 -6.65 18.39 12.68
C ASP A 47 -6.34 17.11 13.47
N GLN A 48 -7.01 16.02 13.13
CA GLN A 48 -6.72 14.70 13.70
C GLN A 48 -5.31 14.22 13.34
N ILE A 49 -4.89 14.45 12.10
CA ILE A 49 -3.54 14.10 11.64
C ILE A 49 -2.49 14.96 12.36
N HIS A 50 -2.69 16.25 12.49
CA HIS A 50 -1.82 17.13 13.28
C HIS A 50 -1.72 16.70 14.74
N HIS A 51 -2.82 16.25 15.34
CA HIS A 51 -2.83 15.74 16.70
C HIS A 51 -1.98 14.46 16.82
N TRP A 52 -2.15 13.47 15.94
CA TRP A 52 -1.40 12.22 16.01
C TRP A 52 0.11 12.41 15.82
N TRP A 53 0.52 13.21 14.85
CA TRP A 53 1.95 13.45 14.56
C TRP A 53 2.48 14.74 15.18
N ARG A 54 1.95 15.15 16.35
CA ARG A 54 2.42 16.37 17.02
C ARG A 54 3.87 16.24 17.48
N ASP A 55 4.16 15.19 18.23
CA ASP A 55 5.40 15.04 18.99
C ASP A 55 6.13 13.71 18.70
N ILE A 56 5.44 12.72 18.14
CA ILE A 56 5.97 11.38 17.89
C ILE A 56 6.03 11.08 16.41
N PRO A 57 7.19 10.60 15.89
CA PRO A 57 7.38 10.30 14.47
C PRO A 57 6.78 8.92 14.11
N TYR A 58 5.47 8.77 14.25
CA TYR A 58 4.77 7.55 13.88
C TYR A 58 4.92 7.24 12.39
N SER A 59 5.09 5.96 12.05
CA SER A 59 4.95 5.49 10.68
C SER A 59 3.52 5.70 10.17
N VAL A 60 3.36 5.98 8.88
CA VAL A 60 2.04 6.25 8.29
C VAL A 60 1.42 4.97 7.76
N GLY A 61 0.28 4.57 8.33
CA GLY A 61 -0.58 3.54 7.79
C GLY A 61 -1.67 4.13 6.90
N ILE A 62 -2.12 3.37 5.91
CA ILE A 62 -3.25 3.73 5.04
C ILE A 62 -4.30 2.63 5.14
N ALA A 63 -5.50 2.99 5.56
CA ALA A 63 -6.65 2.09 5.58
C ALA A 63 -7.22 1.97 4.16
N THR A 64 -6.97 0.86 3.50
CA THR A 64 -7.28 0.66 2.07
C THR A 64 -8.78 0.64 1.78
N GLY A 65 -9.57 0.03 2.67
CA GLY A 65 -11.03 -0.06 2.54
C GLY A 65 -11.69 1.32 2.40
N PRO A 66 -11.65 2.19 3.43
CA PRO A 66 -12.26 3.51 3.36
C PRO A 66 -11.59 4.42 2.33
N SER A 67 -10.33 4.17 1.96
CA SER A 67 -9.62 4.91 0.91
C SER A 67 -10.01 4.48 -0.51
N GLY A 68 -10.80 3.41 -0.66
CA GLY A 68 -11.17 2.85 -1.96
C GLY A 68 -9.97 2.36 -2.75
N LEU A 69 -8.99 1.77 -2.08
CA LEU A 69 -7.74 1.30 -2.69
C LEU A 69 -7.70 -0.23 -2.77
N VAL A 70 -7.18 -0.74 -3.87
CA VAL A 70 -6.69 -2.11 -4.00
C VAL A 70 -5.17 -2.07 -3.96
N VAL A 71 -4.58 -2.85 -3.08
CA VAL A 71 -3.12 -2.96 -2.93
C VAL A 71 -2.67 -4.30 -3.50
N VAL A 72 -1.67 -4.26 -4.35
CA VAL A 72 -1.02 -5.45 -4.89
C VAL A 72 0.43 -5.43 -4.42
N ASP A 73 0.82 -6.43 -3.65
CA ASP A 73 2.20 -6.60 -3.21
C ASP A 73 2.95 -7.46 -4.24
N LEU A 74 4.06 -6.94 -4.73
CA LEU A 74 4.82 -7.50 -5.84
C LEU A 74 6.20 -7.93 -5.34
N ASP A 75 6.24 -9.13 -4.78
CA ASP A 75 7.47 -9.68 -4.23
C ASP A 75 8.55 -9.95 -5.28
N THR A 76 9.80 -9.82 -4.83
CA THR A 76 10.97 -10.38 -5.49
C THR A 76 11.27 -11.77 -4.92
N VAL A 77 11.94 -12.61 -5.70
CA VAL A 77 12.39 -13.92 -5.22
C VAL A 77 13.40 -13.73 -4.10
N LYS A 78 13.13 -14.31 -2.95
CA LYS A 78 14.02 -14.29 -1.78
C LYS A 78 15.04 -15.42 -1.86
N SER A 79 16.17 -15.27 -1.18
CA SER A 79 17.18 -16.33 -1.09
C SER A 79 16.55 -17.65 -0.62
N GLY A 80 16.85 -18.74 -1.33
CA GLY A 80 16.28 -20.06 -1.05
C GLY A 80 14.86 -20.31 -1.59
N GLN A 81 14.25 -19.34 -2.27
CA GLN A 81 12.98 -19.50 -2.97
C GLN A 81 13.20 -19.70 -4.48
N THR A 82 12.33 -20.47 -5.10
CA THR A 82 12.33 -20.68 -6.56
C THR A 82 11.08 -20.06 -7.17
N VAL A 83 11.24 -19.51 -8.38
CA VAL A 83 10.11 -19.07 -9.18
C VAL A 83 9.30 -20.29 -9.63
N PRO A 84 7.97 -20.30 -9.52
CA PRO A 84 7.15 -21.38 -10.07
C PRO A 84 7.47 -21.65 -11.54
N THR A 85 7.58 -22.91 -11.92
CA THR A 85 8.05 -23.36 -13.25
C THR A 85 7.37 -22.64 -14.41
N ARG A 86 6.04 -22.44 -14.33
CA ARG A 86 5.29 -21.72 -15.37
C ARG A 86 5.77 -20.29 -15.64
N TRP A 87 6.34 -19.62 -14.65
CA TRP A 87 6.88 -18.27 -14.79
C TRP A 87 8.36 -18.30 -15.15
N ALA A 88 9.11 -19.26 -14.61
CA ALA A 88 10.53 -19.43 -14.92
C ALA A 88 10.76 -19.73 -16.41
N THR A 89 9.91 -20.57 -17.01
CA THR A 89 9.97 -20.88 -18.46
C THR A 89 9.69 -19.68 -19.35
N LEU A 90 9.02 -18.65 -18.83
CA LEU A 90 8.78 -17.37 -19.53
C LEU A 90 9.83 -16.31 -19.22
N GLY A 91 10.90 -16.65 -18.50
CA GLY A 91 11.93 -15.70 -18.06
C GLY A 91 11.43 -14.69 -17.02
N ILE A 92 10.32 -14.99 -16.32
CA ILE A 92 9.69 -14.09 -15.36
C ILE A 92 10.20 -14.42 -13.96
N GLY A 93 10.97 -13.49 -13.37
CA GLY A 93 11.64 -13.67 -12.09
C GLY A 93 11.14 -12.78 -10.94
N CYS A 94 10.07 -12.00 -11.13
CA CYS A 94 9.55 -11.12 -10.08
C CYS A 94 8.05 -10.85 -10.23
N GLY A 95 7.39 -10.46 -9.14
CA GLY A 95 5.96 -10.18 -9.09
C GLY A 95 5.50 -9.10 -10.08
N ALA A 96 6.31 -8.06 -10.29
CA ALA A 96 5.98 -7.00 -11.26
C ALA A 96 5.93 -7.53 -12.71
N ALA A 97 6.81 -8.45 -13.07
CA ALA A 97 6.79 -9.08 -14.38
C ALA A 97 5.61 -10.05 -14.53
N VAL A 98 5.26 -10.79 -13.45
CA VAL A 98 4.05 -11.62 -13.42
C VAL A 98 2.80 -10.77 -13.64
N LEU A 99 2.65 -9.66 -12.93
CA LEU A 99 1.49 -8.78 -13.06
C LEU A 99 1.36 -8.23 -14.48
N ARG A 100 2.46 -7.81 -15.10
CA ARG A 100 2.46 -7.36 -16.50
C ARG A 100 2.07 -8.47 -17.49
N ALA A 101 2.59 -9.66 -17.29
CA ALA A 101 2.26 -10.81 -18.15
C ALA A 101 0.77 -11.17 -18.05
N LEU A 102 0.22 -11.19 -16.85
CA LEU A 102 -1.22 -11.42 -16.63
C LEU A 102 -2.09 -10.34 -17.26
N ALA A 103 -1.71 -9.07 -17.12
CA ALA A 103 -2.43 -7.96 -17.73
C ALA A 103 -2.41 -8.08 -19.27
N HIS A 104 -1.27 -8.39 -19.86
CA HIS A 104 -1.12 -8.61 -21.30
C HIS A 104 -1.99 -9.78 -21.80
N GLN A 105 -2.01 -10.92 -21.09
CA GLN A 105 -2.88 -12.04 -21.42
C GLN A 105 -4.37 -11.70 -21.41
N GLN A 106 -4.77 -10.73 -20.57
CA GLN A 106 -6.14 -10.23 -20.47
C GLN A 106 -6.42 -9.03 -21.42
N GLY A 107 -5.49 -8.69 -22.32
CA GLY A 107 -5.63 -7.55 -23.22
C GLY A 107 -5.78 -6.20 -22.51
N THR A 108 -5.19 -6.07 -21.31
CA THR A 108 -5.31 -4.86 -20.47
C THR A 108 -3.95 -4.37 -19.98
N THR A 109 -3.92 -3.15 -19.48
CA THR A 109 -2.77 -2.57 -18.79
C THR A 109 -3.17 -2.18 -17.37
N ILE A 110 -2.23 -2.31 -16.44
CA ILE A 110 -2.42 -1.87 -15.05
C ILE A 110 -1.57 -0.63 -14.84
N THR A 111 -2.23 0.49 -14.61
CA THR A 111 -1.57 1.75 -14.25
C THR A 111 -1.76 1.96 -12.74
N PRO A 112 -0.70 1.87 -11.94
CA PRO A 112 -0.82 2.11 -10.50
C PRO A 112 -1.12 3.59 -10.23
N THR A 113 -1.96 3.85 -9.25
CA THR A 113 -2.21 5.20 -8.73
C THR A 113 -1.01 5.67 -7.89
N PHE A 114 -0.38 4.74 -7.21
CA PHE A 114 0.81 4.95 -6.41
C PHE A 114 1.63 3.65 -6.36
N ALA A 115 2.93 3.77 -6.32
CA ALA A 115 3.84 2.64 -6.16
C ALA A 115 4.91 2.99 -5.12
N ALA A 116 5.23 2.04 -4.26
CA ALA A 116 6.28 2.17 -3.27
C ALA A 116 7.21 0.96 -3.33
N THR A 117 8.50 1.19 -3.10
CA THR A 117 9.47 0.12 -2.91
C THR A 117 9.38 -0.40 -1.47
N THR A 118 9.46 -1.71 -1.31
CA THR A 118 9.58 -2.32 0.02
C THR A 118 11.07 -2.47 0.40
N PRO A 119 11.41 -2.52 1.70
CA PRO A 119 12.80 -2.71 2.14
C PRO A 119 13.45 -4.00 1.63
N SER A 120 12.65 -5.01 1.27
CA SER A 120 13.09 -6.27 0.68
C SER A 120 13.31 -6.21 -0.84
N GLY A 121 13.20 -5.02 -1.45
CA GLY A 121 13.38 -4.82 -2.90
C GLY A 121 12.14 -5.16 -3.76
N GLY A 122 11.03 -5.49 -3.13
CA GLY A 122 9.73 -5.64 -3.82
C GLY A 122 9.08 -4.29 -4.10
N TRP A 123 7.91 -4.34 -4.74
CA TRP A 123 7.09 -3.17 -5.04
C TRP A 123 5.67 -3.39 -4.54
N THR A 124 5.11 -2.38 -3.91
CA THR A 124 3.69 -2.33 -3.59
C THR A 124 3.03 -1.32 -4.52
N CYS A 125 2.01 -1.75 -5.25
CA CYS A 125 1.23 -0.88 -6.13
C CYS A 125 -0.16 -0.71 -5.56
N THR A 126 -0.68 0.51 -5.59
CA THR A 126 -2.09 0.79 -5.31
C THR A 126 -2.79 1.24 -6.59
N THR A 127 -4.01 0.81 -6.77
CA THR A 127 -4.89 1.26 -7.86
C THR A 127 -6.29 1.52 -7.31
N ARG A 128 -6.99 2.48 -7.90
CA ARG A 128 -8.42 2.65 -7.63
C ARG A 128 -9.20 1.69 -8.54
N PRO A 129 -10.17 0.93 -8.01
CA PRO A 129 -11.06 0.16 -8.85
C PRO A 129 -11.78 1.09 -9.83
N ARG A 130 -11.90 0.70 -11.10
CA ARG A 130 -12.75 1.44 -12.04
C ARG A 130 -14.20 1.40 -11.54
N PRO A 131 -14.95 2.53 -11.52
CA PRO A 131 -16.35 2.52 -11.16
C PRO A 131 -17.11 1.54 -12.06
N GLY A 132 -17.91 0.65 -11.45
CA GLY A 132 -18.77 -0.30 -12.16
C GLY A 132 -18.31 -1.76 -12.22
N ARG A 133 -17.08 -2.11 -11.79
CA ARG A 133 -16.70 -3.51 -11.61
C ARG A 133 -16.66 -3.86 -10.12
N ARG A 134 -17.65 -4.62 -9.67
CA ARG A 134 -17.60 -5.26 -8.34
C ARG A 134 -16.53 -6.36 -8.40
N CYS A 135 -15.58 -6.35 -7.47
CA CYS A 135 -14.76 -7.54 -7.22
C CYS A 135 -15.70 -8.66 -6.80
N ALA A 136 -15.81 -9.69 -7.63
CA ALA A 136 -16.48 -10.92 -7.21
C ALA A 136 -15.62 -11.55 -6.11
N THR A 137 -16.12 -11.55 -4.88
CA THR A 137 -15.57 -12.40 -3.84
C THR A 137 -15.81 -13.86 -4.23
N PRO A 138 -14.79 -14.74 -4.27
CA PRO A 138 -15.04 -16.16 -4.40
C PRO A 138 -15.90 -16.57 -3.19
N ARG A 139 -17.03 -17.21 -3.44
CA ARG A 139 -17.80 -17.89 -2.39
C ARG A 139 -17.02 -19.10 -1.91
N PRO A 140 -17.10 -19.41 -0.60
CA PRO A 140 -16.47 -20.58 -0.02
C PRO A 140 -16.96 -21.89 -0.66
#